data_694146f5edfd9d1c238b393e7075a53b
#
_entry.id   694146f5edfd9d1c238b393e7075a53b
#
_cell.length_a   1.000
_cell.length_b   1.000
_cell.length_c   1.000
_cell.angle_alpha   90.00
_cell.angle_beta   90.00
_cell.angle_gamma   90.00
#
_symmetry.space_group_name_H-M   'P 1'
#
loop_
_entity.id
_entity.type
_entity.pdbx_description
1 polymer ?
#
loop_
_entity_poly.entity_id
_entity_poly.type
_entity_poly.pdbx_seq_one_letter_code
_entity_poly.pdbx_strand_id
1 'polypeptide(L)'
;MRRLARPLLYGGTVFIVVGLGRYHAQFVGHYYFHSAQRLPWNFAFAGVLCLAAYGMGLPDLDRRRSAWGPALAAGVSGALAISVAQVALGSLLLPRFVVFSSLLVAVPWFAACVGIADIGRSRDEDRDRVVLVAGPDERAALEADITGDLERPAVLVASLPVEGTRTEDPRCKPLIEAVLRHRATVIVLDRDGTADETIVAQAARLHENGLRVRSMSTFYDEWLG
;
A
#
# COMPACT_ATOMS: atom_id res chain seq x y z
N MET A 1 -1.41 13.87 7.33
CA MET A 1 -0.50 14.00 6.18
C MET A 1 -0.82 13.01 5.06
N ARG A 2 -1.21 11.77 5.35
CA ARG A 2 -1.59 10.75 4.35
C ARG A 2 -2.61 11.25 3.30
N ARG A 3 -3.65 11.99 3.72
CA ARG A 3 -4.68 12.55 2.80
C ARG A 3 -4.11 13.55 1.79
N LEU A 4 -2.95 14.16 2.09
CA LEU A 4 -2.29 15.13 1.23
C LEU A 4 -1.29 14.48 0.27
N ALA A 5 -0.82 13.27 0.52
CA ALA A 5 0.19 12.60 -0.30
C ALA A 5 -0.30 12.33 -1.73
N ARG A 6 -1.57 11.92 -1.91
CA ARG A 6 -2.17 11.71 -3.24
C ARG A 6 -2.29 13.01 -4.05
N PRO A 7 -2.94 14.08 -3.54
CA PRO A 7 -3.02 15.34 -4.29
C PRO A 7 -1.63 15.95 -4.54
N LEU A 8 -0.68 15.80 -3.61
CA LEU A 8 0.72 16.22 -3.82
C LEU A 8 1.37 15.44 -4.96
N LEU A 9 1.21 14.11 -5.00
CA LEU A 9 1.77 13.28 -6.07
C LEU A 9 1.25 13.73 -7.43
N TYR A 10 -0.06 13.84 -7.60
CA TYR A 10 -0.67 14.19 -8.89
C TYR A 10 -0.41 15.64 -9.27
N GLY A 11 -0.62 16.58 -8.35
CA GLY A 11 -0.38 18.00 -8.58
C GLY A 11 1.09 18.31 -8.85
N GLY A 12 2.00 17.70 -8.10
CA GLY A 12 3.44 17.83 -8.31
C GLY A 12 3.89 17.24 -9.65
N THR A 13 3.32 16.11 -10.08
CA THR A 13 3.61 15.53 -11.40
C THR A 13 3.21 16.46 -12.54
N VAL A 14 2.01 17.04 -12.47
CA VAL A 14 1.56 18.05 -13.44
C VAL A 14 2.50 19.25 -13.43
N PHE A 15 2.86 19.76 -12.26
CA PHE A 15 3.76 20.88 -12.11
C PHE A 15 5.15 20.61 -12.71
N ILE A 16 5.72 19.42 -12.47
CA ILE A 16 7.02 18.98 -13.01
C ILE A 16 6.97 18.97 -14.54
N VAL A 17 6.00 18.28 -15.13
CA VAL A 17 5.92 18.13 -16.59
C VAL A 17 5.68 19.48 -17.29
N VAL A 18 4.69 20.24 -16.81
CA VAL A 18 4.35 21.55 -17.39
C VAL A 18 5.48 22.55 -17.16
N GLY A 19 6.11 22.55 -15.99
CA GLY A 19 7.25 23.42 -15.66
C GLY A 19 8.46 23.14 -16.56
N LEU A 20 8.81 21.85 -16.75
CA LEU A 20 9.91 21.45 -17.64
C LEU A 20 9.59 21.75 -19.11
N GLY A 21 8.33 21.54 -19.53
CA GLY A 21 7.87 21.91 -20.87
C GLY A 21 8.00 23.41 -21.12
N ARG A 22 7.60 24.24 -20.16
CA ARG A 22 7.73 25.70 -20.23
C ARG A 22 9.21 26.15 -20.23
N TYR A 23 10.02 25.55 -19.36
CA TYR A 23 11.46 25.81 -19.31
C TYR A 23 12.12 25.51 -20.66
N HIS A 24 11.85 24.31 -21.21
CA HIS A 24 12.40 23.95 -22.51
C HIS A 24 11.94 24.91 -23.63
N ALA A 25 10.68 25.31 -23.62
CA ALA A 25 10.13 26.20 -24.62
C ALA A 25 10.82 27.60 -24.60
N GLN A 26 11.13 28.08 -23.41
CA GLN A 26 11.72 29.42 -23.24
C GLN A 26 13.24 29.45 -23.46
N PHE A 27 13.96 28.47 -22.92
CA PHE A 27 15.41 28.52 -22.80
C PHE A 27 16.16 27.62 -23.78
N VAL A 28 15.51 26.57 -24.31
CA VAL A 28 16.19 25.60 -25.17
C VAL A 28 15.63 25.60 -26.57
N GLY A 29 14.33 25.54 -26.71
CA GLY A 29 13.67 25.36 -28.01
C GLY A 29 13.17 26.67 -28.65
N HIS A 30 13.12 27.77 -27.91
CA HIS A 30 12.66 29.11 -28.35
C HIS A 30 11.32 29.07 -29.11
N TYR A 31 10.32 28.34 -28.60
CA TYR A 31 9.00 28.22 -29.21
C TYR A 31 7.85 28.59 -28.26
N TYR A 32 6.68 28.81 -28.84
CA TYR A 32 5.51 29.18 -28.05
C TYR A 32 4.92 27.99 -27.30
N PHE A 33 5.07 27.98 -25.96
CA PHE A 33 4.59 26.87 -25.10
C PHE A 33 3.06 26.70 -25.16
N HIS A 34 2.31 27.81 -25.19
CA HIS A 34 0.85 27.82 -25.18
C HIS A 34 0.21 27.50 -26.54
N SER A 35 0.94 26.91 -27.48
CA SER A 35 0.32 26.49 -28.73
C SER A 35 -0.77 25.43 -28.47
N ALA A 36 -1.87 25.50 -29.23
CA ALA A 36 -3.00 24.58 -29.12
C ALA A 36 -2.61 23.10 -29.30
N GLN A 37 -1.46 22.84 -29.88
CA GLN A 37 -0.97 21.48 -30.13
C GLN A 37 -0.05 20.97 -29.02
N ARG A 38 0.79 21.80 -28.42
CA ARG A 38 1.85 21.36 -27.48
C ARG A 38 1.39 21.29 -26.03
N LEU A 39 0.56 22.24 -25.61
CA LEU A 39 0.03 22.26 -24.26
C LEU A 39 -0.75 20.99 -23.90
N PRO A 40 -1.68 20.50 -24.73
CA PRO A 40 -2.40 19.24 -24.47
C PRO A 40 -1.47 18.04 -24.30
N TRP A 41 -0.37 17.96 -25.05
CA TRP A 41 0.60 16.88 -24.93
C TRP A 41 1.35 16.86 -23.58
N ASN A 42 1.64 18.03 -23.01
CA ASN A 42 2.22 18.10 -21.67
C ASN A 42 1.24 17.59 -20.61
N PHE A 43 -0.05 17.94 -20.73
CA PHE A 43 -1.07 17.40 -19.83
C PHE A 43 -1.33 15.91 -20.07
N ALA A 44 -1.33 15.46 -21.31
CA ALA A 44 -1.46 14.04 -21.63
C ALA A 44 -0.32 13.24 -21.00
N PHE A 45 0.92 13.72 -21.11
CA PHE A 45 2.08 13.08 -20.50
C PHE A 45 2.00 13.07 -18.97
N ALA A 46 1.62 14.18 -18.35
CA ALA A 46 1.40 14.24 -16.91
C ALA A 46 0.30 13.24 -16.47
N GLY A 47 -0.80 13.14 -17.23
CA GLY A 47 -1.87 12.17 -17.00
C GLY A 47 -1.40 10.72 -17.11
N VAL A 48 -0.59 10.41 -18.11
CA VAL A 48 0.01 9.07 -18.29
C VAL A 48 0.93 8.71 -17.12
N LEU A 49 1.78 9.65 -16.66
CA LEU A 49 2.63 9.45 -15.49
C LEU A 49 1.80 9.24 -14.21
N CYS A 50 0.73 10.02 -14.01
CA CYS A 50 -0.18 9.85 -12.88
C CYS A 50 -0.88 8.48 -12.93
N LEU A 51 -1.32 8.03 -14.09
CA LEU A 51 -1.95 6.73 -14.29
C LEU A 51 -0.96 5.60 -14.03
N ALA A 52 0.28 5.72 -14.52
CA ALA A 52 1.34 4.77 -14.24
C ALA A 52 1.67 4.69 -12.74
N ALA A 53 1.76 5.84 -12.06
CA ALA A 53 1.97 5.91 -10.62
C ALA A 53 0.82 5.24 -9.85
N TYR A 54 -0.42 5.48 -10.26
CA TYR A 54 -1.60 4.83 -9.69
C TYR A 54 -1.56 3.31 -9.89
N GLY A 55 -1.24 2.85 -11.11
CA GLY A 55 -1.12 1.43 -11.42
C GLY A 55 -0.03 0.70 -10.62
N MET A 56 1.03 1.42 -10.22
CA MET A 56 2.09 0.91 -9.33
C MET A 56 1.75 1.02 -7.84
N GLY A 57 0.55 1.47 -7.47
CA GLY A 57 0.08 1.60 -6.09
C GLY A 57 0.63 2.82 -5.34
N LEU A 58 1.23 3.81 -6.03
CA LEU A 58 1.77 5.02 -5.40
C LEU A 58 0.66 6.00 -5.00
N PRO A 59 0.79 6.69 -3.86
CA PRO A 59 1.85 6.65 -2.86
C PRO A 59 1.61 5.64 -1.73
N ASP A 60 0.58 4.80 -1.79
CA ASP A 60 0.11 3.95 -0.70
C ASP A 60 0.81 2.58 -0.69
N LEU A 61 2.11 2.55 -0.90
CA LEU A 61 2.91 1.32 -0.84
C LEU A 61 2.98 0.75 0.57
N ASP A 62 3.15 -0.57 0.65
CA ASP A 62 3.48 -1.24 1.90
C ASP A 62 4.87 -0.79 2.40
N ARG A 63 4.98 -0.45 3.69
CA ARG A 63 6.21 0.09 4.32
C ARG A 63 7.44 -0.81 4.16
N ARG A 64 7.21 -2.12 4.00
CA ARG A 64 8.30 -3.10 3.80
C ARG A 64 8.90 -3.04 2.39
N ARG A 65 8.26 -2.36 1.44
CA ARG A 65 8.72 -2.26 0.07
C ARG A 65 9.45 -0.95 -0.17
N SER A 66 10.63 -1.04 -0.78
CA SER A 66 11.35 0.15 -1.24
C SER A 66 10.48 0.95 -2.22
N ALA A 67 10.36 2.26 -2.00
CA ALA A 67 9.61 3.15 -2.87
C ALA A 67 10.25 3.34 -4.26
N TRP A 68 11.57 3.12 -4.38
CA TRP A 68 12.32 3.40 -5.59
C TRP A 68 11.96 2.50 -6.77
N GLY A 69 11.72 1.21 -6.54
CA GLY A 69 11.35 0.27 -7.59
C GLY A 69 10.04 0.65 -8.29
N PRO A 70 8.91 0.75 -7.55
CA PRO A 70 7.64 1.21 -8.11
C PRO A 70 7.68 2.61 -8.71
N ALA A 71 8.42 3.55 -8.09
CA ALA A 71 8.59 4.91 -8.63
C ALA A 71 9.32 4.90 -9.97
N LEU A 72 10.40 4.14 -10.10
CA LEU A 72 11.14 3.98 -11.34
C LEU A 72 10.26 3.30 -12.41
N ALA A 73 9.57 2.22 -12.04
CA ALA A 73 8.67 1.51 -12.94
C ALA A 73 7.55 2.43 -13.46
N ALA A 74 6.94 3.25 -12.60
CA ALA A 74 5.94 4.23 -13.00
C ALA A 74 6.50 5.28 -13.96
N GLY A 75 7.68 5.82 -13.66
CA GLY A 75 8.33 6.80 -14.53
C GLY A 75 8.69 6.23 -15.90
N VAL A 76 9.32 5.07 -15.93
CA VAL A 76 9.75 4.42 -17.18
C VAL A 76 8.54 4.01 -18.03
N SER A 77 7.53 3.37 -17.44
CA SER A 77 6.32 2.97 -18.18
C SER A 77 5.56 4.18 -18.73
N GLY A 78 5.46 5.28 -17.98
CA GLY A 78 4.86 6.52 -18.43
C GLY A 78 5.63 7.17 -19.60
N ALA A 79 6.97 7.21 -19.50
CA ALA A 79 7.83 7.74 -20.56
C ALA A 79 7.76 6.88 -21.84
N LEU A 80 7.73 5.55 -21.71
CA LEU A 80 7.56 4.64 -22.83
C LEU A 80 6.19 4.80 -23.49
N ALA A 81 5.13 4.84 -22.68
CA ALA A 81 3.77 4.97 -23.20
C ALA A 81 3.58 6.25 -24.02
N ILE A 82 4.06 7.40 -23.52
CA ILE A 82 3.95 8.66 -24.26
C ILE A 82 4.84 8.67 -25.52
N SER A 83 6.02 8.03 -25.46
CA SER A 83 6.89 7.92 -26.61
C SER A 83 6.28 7.08 -27.73
N VAL A 84 5.67 5.93 -27.37
CA VAL A 84 4.93 5.08 -28.31
C VAL A 84 3.74 5.83 -28.90
N ALA A 85 2.97 6.55 -28.07
CA ALA A 85 1.83 7.35 -28.53
C ALA A 85 2.26 8.42 -29.55
N GLN A 86 3.37 9.10 -29.34
CA GLN A 86 3.89 10.11 -30.28
C GLN A 86 4.28 9.48 -31.63
N VAL A 87 4.93 8.30 -31.60
CA VAL A 87 5.30 7.58 -32.81
C VAL A 87 4.07 7.11 -33.56
N ALA A 88 3.09 6.52 -32.85
CA ALA A 88 1.86 6.00 -33.46
C ALA A 88 0.99 7.09 -34.09
N LEU A 89 0.97 8.29 -33.49
CA LEU A 89 0.19 9.43 -33.99
C LEU A 89 0.97 10.30 -34.99
N GLY A 90 2.24 9.98 -35.25
CA GLY A 90 3.09 10.74 -36.17
C GLY A 90 3.38 12.17 -35.69
N SER A 91 3.24 12.45 -34.41
CA SER A 91 3.36 13.80 -33.84
C SER A 91 4.47 13.86 -32.79
N LEU A 92 5.59 14.52 -33.11
CA LEU A 92 6.73 14.69 -32.19
C LEU A 92 6.60 16.04 -31.44
N LEU A 93 5.47 16.27 -30.79
CA LEU A 93 5.16 17.55 -30.13
C LEU A 93 5.80 17.72 -28.75
N LEU A 94 6.15 16.60 -28.08
CA LEU A 94 6.91 16.62 -26.84
C LEU A 94 8.40 16.44 -27.12
N PRO A 95 9.24 17.42 -26.75
CA PRO A 95 10.69 17.28 -26.87
C PRO A 95 11.21 16.12 -26.02
N ARG A 96 12.16 15.37 -26.54
CA ARG A 96 12.83 14.29 -25.80
C ARG A 96 13.39 14.76 -24.47
N PHE A 97 13.90 15.99 -24.44
CA PHE A 97 14.36 16.64 -23.21
C PHE A 97 13.27 16.61 -22.12
N VAL A 98 12.03 17.00 -22.44
CA VAL A 98 10.94 17.05 -21.46
C VAL A 98 10.64 15.66 -20.93
N VAL A 99 10.63 14.63 -21.77
CA VAL A 99 10.36 13.24 -21.37
C VAL A 99 11.44 12.73 -20.40
N PHE A 100 12.72 12.86 -20.77
CA PHE A 100 13.82 12.36 -19.94
C PHE A 100 14.02 13.17 -18.65
N SER A 101 13.92 14.51 -18.73
CA SER A 101 14.03 15.36 -17.54
C SER A 101 12.87 15.15 -16.58
N SER A 102 11.65 14.94 -17.10
CA SER A 102 10.50 14.60 -16.26
C SER A 102 10.70 13.27 -15.55
N LEU A 103 11.26 12.26 -16.20
CA LEU A 103 11.60 10.99 -15.57
C LEU A 103 12.58 11.18 -14.41
N LEU A 104 13.66 11.94 -14.66
CA LEU A 104 14.70 12.21 -13.66
C LEU A 104 14.17 12.92 -12.41
N VAL A 105 13.18 13.82 -12.57
CA VAL A 105 12.59 14.57 -11.45
C VAL A 105 11.40 13.87 -10.85
N ALA A 106 10.55 13.18 -11.65
CA ALA A 106 9.34 12.52 -11.16
C ALA A 106 9.64 11.29 -10.31
N VAL A 107 10.69 10.52 -10.62
CA VAL A 107 11.05 9.32 -9.82
C VAL A 107 11.38 9.68 -8.37
N PRO A 108 12.32 10.60 -8.07
CA PRO A 108 12.54 11.06 -6.70
C PRO A 108 11.30 11.72 -6.07
N TRP A 109 10.50 12.45 -6.86
CA TRP A 109 9.25 13.02 -6.40
C TRP A 109 8.25 11.95 -5.93
N PHE A 110 8.08 10.88 -6.70
CA PHE A 110 7.23 9.76 -6.32
C PHE A 110 7.71 9.08 -5.03
N ALA A 111 9.03 8.84 -4.94
CA ALA A 111 9.62 8.28 -3.72
C ALA A 111 9.42 9.19 -2.50
N ALA A 112 9.56 10.51 -2.67
CA ALA A 112 9.31 11.48 -1.61
C ALA A 112 7.83 11.49 -1.17
N CYS A 113 6.88 11.38 -2.11
CA CYS A 113 5.44 11.29 -1.79
C CYS A 113 5.10 10.03 -0.99
N VAL A 114 5.77 8.89 -1.27
CA VAL A 114 5.65 7.68 -0.44
C VAL A 114 6.17 7.95 0.97
N GLY A 115 7.34 8.57 1.11
CA GLY A 115 7.88 8.94 2.41
C GLY A 115 6.94 9.88 3.21
N ILE A 116 6.32 10.86 2.54
CA ILE A 116 5.33 11.75 3.17
C ILE A 116 4.07 10.96 3.62
N ALA A 117 3.64 9.99 2.82
CA ALA A 117 2.52 9.12 3.19
C ALA A 117 2.85 8.28 4.43
N ASP A 118 4.10 7.81 4.55
CA ASP A 118 4.58 7.03 5.69
C ASP A 118 4.74 7.83 6.98
N ILE A 119 5.16 9.11 6.91
CA ILE A 119 5.28 9.98 8.09
C ILE A 119 3.95 10.14 8.84
N GLY A 120 2.82 9.99 8.14
CA GLY A 120 1.48 10.06 8.75
C GLY A 120 0.94 8.74 9.29
N ARG A 121 1.67 7.63 9.14
CA ARG A 121 1.29 6.33 9.70
C ARG A 121 1.86 6.21 11.10
N SER A 122 1.00 6.12 12.11
CA SER A 122 1.46 5.70 13.44
C SER A 122 1.99 4.26 13.35
N ARG A 123 3.08 3.96 14.06
CA ARG A 123 3.61 2.59 14.16
C ARG A 123 2.52 1.60 14.59
N ASP A 124 1.54 2.05 15.36
CA ASP A 124 0.42 1.23 15.85
C ASP A 124 -0.64 0.93 14.78
N GLU A 125 -0.77 1.76 13.72
CA GLU A 125 -1.68 1.50 12.59
C GLU A 125 -1.12 0.47 11.61
N ASP A 126 0.20 0.32 11.57
CA ASP A 126 0.89 -0.63 10.67
C ASP A 126 1.12 -2.00 11.31
N ARG A 127 0.87 -2.13 12.63
CA ARG A 127 0.96 -3.41 13.32
C ARG A 127 -0.28 -4.24 13.06
N ASP A 128 -0.06 -5.48 12.72
CA ASP A 128 -1.15 -6.44 12.63
C ASP A 128 -1.80 -6.62 14.00
N ARG A 129 -3.09 -6.38 14.07
CA ARG A 129 -3.90 -6.53 15.27
C ARG A 129 -4.37 -7.97 15.37
N VAL A 130 -3.73 -8.73 16.23
CA VAL A 130 -3.93 -10.18 16.34
C VAL A 130 -4.97 -10.49 17.39
N VAL A 131 -5.96 -11.29 17.02
CA VAL A 131 -6.81 -12.02 17.95
C VAL A 131 -6.34 -13.46 17.98
N LEU A 132 -5.94 -13.91 19.17
CA LEU A 132 -5.47 -15.28 19.40
C LEU A 132 -6.61 -16.12 19.97
N VAL A 133 -6.79 -17.33 19.45
CA VAL A 133 -7.60 -18.39 20.07
C VAL A 133 -6.66 -19.52 20.40
N ALA A 134 -6.36 -19.69 21.69
CA ALA A 134 -5.39 -20.68 22.14
C ALA A 134 -5.59 -21.09 23.59
N GLY A 135 -4.98 -22.23 23.93
CA GLY A 135 -4.83 -22.69 25.30
C GLY A 135 -3.98 -21.75 26.17
N PRO A 136 -4.00 -21.93 27.50
CA PRO A 136 -3.31 -21.02 28.42
C PRO A 136 -1.79 -20.98 28.21
N ASP A 137 -1.17 -22.10 27.90
CA ASP A 137 0.28 -22.22 27.75
C ASP A 137 0.79 -21.55 26.47
N GLU A 138 0.13 -21.82 25.34
CA GLU A 138 0.45 -21.20 24.04
C GLU A 138 0.17 -19.69 24.05
N ARG A 139 -0.89 -19.29 24.77
CA ARG A 139 -1.20 -17.88 24.98
C ARG A 139 -0.06 -17.17 25.71
N ALA A 140 0.39 -17.73 26.84
CA ALA A 140 1.46 -17.14 27.63
C ALA A 140 2.77 -17.05 26.85
N ALA A 141 3.11 -18.08 26.05
CA ALA A 141 4.27 -18.10 25.20
C ALA A 141 4.21 -16.98 24.13
N LEU A 142 3.09 -16.85 23.39
CA LEU A 142 2.93 -15.84 22.37
C LEU A 142 2.89 -14.42 22.96
N GLU A 143 2.25 -14.22 24.12
CA GLU A 143 2.27 -12.93 24.82
C GLU A 143 3.69 -12.51 25.21
N ALA A 144 4.50 -13.43 25.72
CA ALA A 144 5.89 -13.16 26.05
C ALA A 144 6.72 -12.78 24.81
N ASP A 145 6.53 -13.50 23.72
CA ASP A 145 7.24 -13.27 22.46
C ASP A 145 6.84 -11.95 21.79
N ILE A 146 5.57 -11.56 21.82
CA ILE A 146 5.10 -10.30 21.21
C ILE A 146 5.41 -9.09 22.10
N THR A 147 5.30 -9.23 23.43
CA THR A 147 5.45 -8.09 24.35
C THR A 147 6.91 -7.71 24.57
N GLY A 148 7.83 -8.65 24.36
CA GLY A 148 9.27 -8.45 24.57
C GLY A 148 9.95 -7.52 23.57
N ASP A 149 9.33 -7.21 22.42
CA ASP A 149 9.97 -6.43 21.36
C ASP A 149 9.03 -5.38 20.76
N LEU A 150 9.33 -4.11 21.01
CA LEU A 150 8.60 -2.96 20.49
C LEU A 150 8.70 -2.77 18.96
N GLU A 151 9.63 -3.46 18.32
CA GLU A 151 9.84 -3.40 16.85
C GLU A 151 9.02 -4.43 16.08
N ARG A 152 8.32 -5.33 16.74
CA ARG A 152 7.57 -6.40 16.08
C ARG A 152 6.36 -5.90 15.31
N PRO A 153 6.06 -6.53 14.18
CA PRO A 153 5.01 -6.07 13.26
C PRO A 153 3.59 -6.45 13.70
N ALA A 154 3.41 -7.10 14.85
CA ALA A 154 2.13 -7.55 15.36
C ALA A 154 1.89 -7.09 16.80
N VAL A 155 0.62 -6.87 17.16
CA VAL A 155 0.15 -6.55 18.52
C VAL A 155 -0.99 -7.49 18.87
N LEU A 156 -0.88 -8.20 19.99
CA LEU A 156 -1.98 -8.99 20.51
C LEU A 156 -3.03 -8.06 21.12
N VAL A 157 -4.22 -8.00 20.50
CA VAL A 157 -5.30 -7.11 20.93
C VAL A 157 -6.37 -7.82 21.74
N ALA A 158 -6.51 -9.12 21.56
CA ALA A 158 -7.37 -9.96 22.37
C ALA A 158 -6.89 -11.41 22.33
N SER A 159 -7.13 -12.14 23.41
CA SER A 159 -6.90 -13.57 23.48
C SER A 159 -8.15 -14.24 24.05
N LEU A 160 -8.59 -15.28 23.38
CA LEU A 160 -9.78 -16.04 23.70
C LEU A 160 -9.38 -17.47 24.04
N PRO A 161 -9.90 -18.06 25.14
CA PRO A 161 -9.71 -19.47 25.38
C PRO A 161 -10.55 -20.29 24.39
N VAL A 162 -10.05 -21.45 24.00
CA VAL A 162 -10.74 -22.36 23.06
C VAL A 162 -12.14 -22.71 23.57
N GLU A 163 -12.27 -23.07 24.86
CA GLU A 163 -13.55 -23.46 25.46
C GLU A 163 -14.55 -22.29 25.46
N GLY A 164 -14.09 -21.05 25.71
CA GLY A 164 -14.94 -19.86 25.71
C GLY A 164 -15.31 -19.36 24.29
N THR A 165 -14.59 -19.84 23.27
CA THR A 165 -14.83 -19.50 21.86
C THR A 165 -15.71 -20.53 21.18
N ARG A 166 -15.72 -21.75 21.67
CA ARG A 166 -16.60 -22.84 21.26
C ARG A 166 -18.04 -22.48 21.64
N THR A 167 -18.96 -22.55 20.70
CA THR A 167 -20.38 -22.27 20.96
C THR A 167 -21.27 -23.11 20.07
N GLU A 168 -22.30 -23.68 20.70
CA GLU A 168 -23.37 -24.37 19.99
C GLU A 168 -24.51 -23.42 19.58
N ASP A 169 -24.59 -22.23 20.18
CA ASP A 169 -25.60 -21.22 19.85
C ASP A 169 -25.20 -20.46 18.56
N PRO A 170 -25.98 -20.58 17.46
CA PRO A 170 -25.71 -19.84 16.21
C PRO A 170 -25.74 -18.33 16.36
N ARG A 171 -26.33 -17.81 17.43
CA ARG A 171 -26.42 -16.36 17.72
C ARG A 171 -25.22 -15.84 18.48
N CYS A 172 -24.54 -16.69 19.23
CA CYS A 172 -23.33 -16.35 19.96
C CYS A 172 -22.12 -16.59 19.07
N LYS A 173 -21.33 -15.55 18.78
CA LYS A 173 -20.16 -15.62 17.92
C LYS A 173 -18.98 -14.90 18.56
N PRO A 174 -18.41 -15.48 19.63
CA PRO A 174 -17.40 -14.79 20.45
C PRO A 174 -16.18 -14.35 19.65
N LEU A 175 -15.72 -15.14 18.69
CA LEU A 175 -14.59 -14.79 17.84
C LEU A 175 -14.92 -13.58 16.94
N ILE A 176 -16.09 -13.58 16.33
CA ILE A 176 -16.54 -12.49 15.46
C ILE A 176 -16.69 -11.19 16.28
N GLU A 177 -17.28 -11.27 17.47
CA GLU A 177 -17.43 -10.11 18.36
C GLU A 177 -16.08 -9.54 18.81
N ALA A 178 -15.13 -10.41 19.18
CA ALA A 178 -13.80 -9.99 19.57
C ALA A 178 -13.06 -9.28 18.40
N VAL A 179 -13.12 -9.86 17.21
CA VAL A 179 -12.52 -9.28 16.00
C VAL A 179 -13.09 -7.91 15.69
N LEU A 180 -14.41 -7.76 15.74
CA LEU A 180 -15.08 -6.46 15.48
C LEU A 180 -14.76 -5.44 16.56
N ARG A 181 -14.84 -5.83 17.84
CA ARG A 181 -14.56 -4.96 18.99
C ARG A 181 -13.15 -4.42 18.96
N HIS A 182 -12.19 -5.28 18.67
CA HIS A 182 -10.76 -4.93 18.68
C HIS A 182 -10.23 -4.54 17.30
N ARG A 183 -11.06 -4.51 16.24
CA ARG A 183 -10.65 -4.21 14.85
C ARG A 183 -9.44 -5.03 14.44
N ALA A 184 -9.48 -6.34 14.68
CA ALA A 184 -8.37 -7.21 14.36
C ALA A 184 -8.17 -7.33 12.84
N THR A 185 -6.92 -7.57 12.44
CA THR A 185 -6.53 -7.77 11.03
C THR A 185 -6.09 -9.21 10.77
N VAL A 186 -5.70 -9.91 11.84
CA VAL A 186 -5.23 -11.30 11.79
C VAL A 186 -5.88 -12.09 12.92
N ILE A 187 -6.28 -13.31 12.62
CA ILE A 187 -6.73 -14.31 13.58
C ILE A 187 -5.68 -15.42 13.61
N VAL A 188 -5.21 -15.76 14.79
CA VAL A 188 -4.29 -16.88 15.01
C VAL A 188 -5.03 -17.95 15.80
N LEU A 189 -5.05 -19.15 15.25
CA LEU A 189 -5.64 -20.34 15.87
C LEU A 189 -4.51 -21.30 16.29
N ASP A 190 -4.61 -21.81 17.50
CA ASP A 190 -3.77 -22.92 17.92
C ASP A 190 -4.24 -24.24 17.31
N ARG A 191 -3.64 -25.33 17.74
CA ARG A 191 -3.99 -26.67 17.25
C ARG A 191 -5.43 -27.05 17.62
N ASP A 192 -5.85 -26.76 18.83
CA ASP A 192 -7.17 -27.12 19.35
C ASP A 192 -8.26 -26.22 18.74
N GLY A 193 -8.01 -24.94 18.56
CA GLY A 193 -8.89 -24.02 17.85
C GLY A 193 -9.05 -24.38 16.37
N THR A 194 -7.99 -24.90 15.74
CA THR A 194 -8.06 -25.38 14.34
C THR A 194 -8.83 -26.72 14.22
N ALA A 195 -8.86 -27.52 15.27
CA ALA A 195 -9.60 -28.79 15.29
C ALA A 195 -11.11 -28.63 15.59
N ASP A 196 -11.53 -27.46 16.09
CA ASP A 196 -12.93 -27.19 16.46
C ASP A 196 -13.73 -26.61 15.29
N GLU A 197 -14.77 -27.35 14.86
CA GLU A 197 -15.60 -26.97 13.71
C GLU A 197 -16.32 -25.62 13.93
N THR A 198 -16.73 -25.31 15.15
CA THR A 198 -17.48 -24.08 15.45
C THR A 198 -16.58 -22.84 15.38
N ILE A 199 -15.33 -22.97 15.82
CA ILE A 199 -14.30 -21.92 15.74
C ILE A 199 -13.88 -21.71 14.29
N VAL A 200 -13.62 -22.82 13.56
CA VAL A 200 -13.25 -22.78 12.14
C VAL A 200 -14.37 -22.16 11.31
N ALA A 201 -15.63 -22.46 11.58
CA ALA A 201 -16.76 -21.85 10.88
C ALA A 201 -16.86 -20.33 11.12
N GLN A 202 -16.56 -19.84 12.33
CA GLN A 202 -16.47 -18.40 12.61
C GLN A 202 -15.28 -17.77 11.88
N ALA A 203 -14.11 -18.42 11.92
CA ALA A 203 -12.90 -17.94 11.25
C ALA A 203 -13.07 -17.91 9.72
N ALA A 204 -13.72 -18.91 9.12
CA ALA A 204 -14.00 -18.93 7.68
C ALA A 204 -14.86 -17.74 7.24
N ARG A 205 -15.93 -17.43 7.98
CA ARG A 205 -16.76 -16.24 7.70
C ARG A 205 -15.98 -14.94 7.78
N LEU A 206 -15.05 -14.83 8.72
CA LEU A 206 -14.18 -13.66 8.86
C LEU A 206 -13.17 -13.60 7.72
N HIS A 207 -12.67 -14.76 7.28
CA HIS A 207 -11.78 -14.85 6.12
C HIS A 207 -12.46 -14.41 4.81
N GLU A 208 -13.71 -14.80 4.58
CA GLU A 208 -14.54 -14.35 3.45
C GLU A 208 -14.71 -12.81 3.45
N ASN A 209 -14.71 -12.19 4.63
CA ASN A 209 -14.75 -10.74 4.79
C ASN A 209 -13.35 -10.07 4.73
N GLY A 210 -12.31 -10.80 4.31
CA GLY A 210 -10.98 -10.27 4.05
C GLY A 210 -10.02 -10.30 5.24
N LEU A 211 -10.37 -10.94 6.38
CA LEU A 211 -9.43 -11.14 7.48
C LEU A 211 -8.45 -12.27 7.16
N ARG A 212 -7.23 -12.10 7.62
CA ARG A 212 -6.22 -13.16 7.51
C ARG A 212 -6.37 -14.12 8.67
N VAL A 213 -6.51 -15.41 8.36
CA VAL A 213 -6.53 -16.50 9.34
C VAL A 213 -5.23 -17.28 9.20
N ARG A 214 -4.55 -17.51 10.30
CA ARG A 214 -3.28 -18.21 10.38
C ARG A 214 -3.31 -19.27 11.47
N SER A 215 -2.60 -20.37 11.25
CA SER A 215 -2.23 -21.26 12.34
C SER A 215 -1.10 -20.65 13.15
N MET A 216 -0.93 -21.10 14.39
CA MET A 216 0.15 -20.65 15.25
C MET A 216 1.53 -20.80 14.58
N SER A 217 1.80 -21.95 13.96
CA SER A 217 3.06 -22.23 13.26
C SER A 217 3.30 -21.27 12.10
N THR A 218 2.29 -21.03 11.25
CA THR A 218 2.40 -20.09 10.13
C THR A 218 2.60 -18.67 10.60
N PHE A 219 1.98 -18.30 11.72
CA PHE A 219 2.16 -16.98 12.30
C PHE A 219 3.59 -16.79 12.81
N TYR A 220 4.17 -17.80 13.50
CA TYR A 220 5.57 -17.73 13.93
C TYR A 220 6.52 -17.58 12.74
N ASP A 221 6.34 -18.34 11.67
CA ASP A 221 7.18 -18.26 10.47
C ASP A 221 7.08 -16.89 9.75
N GLU A 222 5.88 -16.30 9.70
CA GLU A 222 5.65 -15.06 8.97
C GLU A 222 6.02 -13.78 9.77
N TRP A 223 5.86 -13.78 11.10
CA TRP A 223 5.99 -12.57 11.94
C TRP A 223 7.14 -12.60 12.95
N LEU A 224 7.59 -13.77 13.34
CA LEU A 224 8.58 -13.94 14.40
C LEU A 224 9.85 -14.69 13.95
N GLY A 225 9.82 -15.32 12.75
CA GLY A 225 10.89 -16.09 12.13
C GLY A 225 12.02 -15.28 11.52
#